data_04e3a870650f4e8b077be7b8fa94206b
#
_entry.id   04e3a870650f4e8b077be7b8fa94206b
#
_cell.length_a   1.000
_cell.length_b   1.000
_cell.length_c   1.000
_cell.angle_alpha   90.00
_cell.angle_beta   90.00
_cell.angle_gamma   90.00
#
_symmetry.space_group_name_H-M   'P 1'
#
loop_
_entity.id
_entity.type
_entity.pdbx_description
1 polymer ?
#
loop_
_entity_poly.entity_id
_entity_poly.type
_entity_poly.pdbx_seq_one_letter_code
_entity_poly.pdbx_strand_id
1 'polypeptide(L)'
;MSVRAPRRRSRNPGELRKHLLGGSLTVLAIAVLAAGAYVYATVARPPTLDKGSLCPVDGPRSVAVVLLDSTDEIPDVAKREIRTTLIDLAETLPDYELLEIRLLDPKTPGGKQIFSKCNPGDGAGLSEYTANPRLAKQRWLDGFRAPLDAALDAGFNPLPGKTSPIMATIQRIAVERFTGRAVEDKPKELVLISDMLEHGPDYSQYSGDLSFGRFKSSRAYKKVQTDLHGANVIIYYIQRATGRPVNSADHIRFWADWIRDNNGKLKEANKLQGLG
;
A
#
# COMPACT_ATOMS: atom_id res chain seq x y z
N MET A 1 -75.67 58.99 -22.03
CA MET A 1 -74.78 57.80 -21.94
C MET A 1 -73.47 58.23 -21.26
N SER A 2 -73.30 57.85 -19.99
CA SER A 2 -72.13 58.25 -19.19
C SER A 2 -71.14 57.07 -19.17
N VAL A 3 -69.98 57.22 -19.78
CA VAL A 3 -68.98 56.18 -19.85
C VAL A 3 -68.13 56.30 -18.56
N ARG A 4 -68.19 55.30 -17.64
CA ARG A 4 -67.37 55.19 -16.47
C ARG A 4 -65.95 54.73 -16.86
N ALA A 5 -64.95 55.53 -16.60
CA ALA A 5 -63.53 55.19 -16.75
C ALA A 5 -63.11 54.12 -15.71
N PRO A 6 -62.26 53.16 -16.08
CA PRO A 6 -61.78 52.13 -15.16
C PRO A 6 -60.86 52.74 -14.09
N ARG A 7 -61.14 52.45 -12.82
CA ARG A 7 -60.32 52.83 -11.66
C ARG A 7 -58.98 52.04 -11.76
N ARG A 8 -57.88 52.74 -11.96
CA ARG A 8 -56.57 52.21 -11.79
C ARG A 8 -56.34 51.84 -10.32
N ARG A 9 -56.24 50.56 -10.02
CA ARG A 9 -55.85 50.05 -8.69
C ARG A 9 -54.42 50.56 -8.39
N SER A 10 -54.29 51.48 -7.45
CA SER A 10 -53.01 51.90 -6.90
C SER A 10 -52.39 50.70 -6.19
N ARG A 11 -51.30 50.17 -6.72
CA ARG A 11 -50.49 49.14 -6.04
C ARG A 11 -49.81 49.79 -4.83
N ASN A 12 -50.13 49.29 -3.64
CA ASN A 12 -49.55 49.74 -2.38
C ASN A 12 -48.02 49.42 -2.36
N PRO A 13 -47.11 50.41 -2.26
CA PRO A 13 -45.65 50.16 -2.35
C PRO A 13 -45.16 49.26 -1.21
N GLY A 14 -45.89 49.16 -0.09
CA GLY A 14 -45.56 48.24 1.01
C GLY A 14 -45.81 46.77 0.73
N GLU A 15 -46.85 46.44 -0.12
CA GLU A 15 -47.10 45.06 -0.52
C GLU A 15 -46.05 44.56 -1.53
N LEU A 16 -45.67 45.43 -2.47
CA LEU A 16 -44.62 45.10 -3.44
C LEU A 16 -43.28 44.76 -2.77
N ARG A 17 -42.93 45.51 -1.73
CA ARG A 17 -41.70 45.28 -0.95
C ARG A 17 -41.77 43.96 -0.17
N LYS A 18 -42.91 43.60 0.41
CA LYS A 18 -43.11 42.31 1.08
C LYS A 18 -43.01 41.11 0.09
N HIS A 19 -43.58 41.23 -1.10
CA HIS A 19 -43.47 40.20 -2.13
C HIS A 19 -42.05 40.07 -2.71
N LEU A 20 -41.32 41.18 -2.84
CA LEU A 20 -39.92 41.15 -3.27
C LEU A 20 -39.02 40.52 -2.20
N LEU A 21 -39.18 40.87 -0.91
CA LEU A 21 -38.45 40.27 0.21
C LEU A 21 -38.81 38.78 0.36
N GLY A 22 -40.08 38.40 0.27
CA GLY A 22 -40.47 36.99 0.31
C GLY A 22 -39.93 36.19 -0.85
N GLY A 23 -39.97 36.75 -2.06
CA GLY A 23 -39.40 36.12 -3.26
C GLY A 23 -37.90 35.94 -3.18
N SER A 24 -37.16 36.95 -2.69
CA SER A 24 -35.70 36.84 -2.54
C SER A 24 -35.27 35.80 -1.50
N LEU A 25 -36.01 35.69 -0.37
CA LEU A 25 -35.76 34.67 0.64
C LEU A 25 -36.04 33.26 0.10
N THR A 26 -37.09 33.10 -0.67
CA THR A 26 -37.41 31.81 -1.31
C THR A 26 -36.34 31.38 -2.31
N VAL A 27 -35.91 32.32 -3.16
CA VAL A 27 -34.82 32.04 -4.12
C VAL A 27 -33.51 31.67 -3.38
N LEU A 28 -33.18 32.40 -2.29
CA LEU A 28 -31.99 32.08 -1.47
C LEU A 28 -32.12 30.70 -0.84
N ALA A 29 -33.25 30.35 -0.28
CA ALA A 29 -33.51 29.03 0.29
C ALA A 29 -33.35 27.91 -0.76
N ILE A 30 -33.91 28.10 -1.95
CA ILE A 30 -33.75 27.13 -3.06
C ILE A 30 -32.30 27.03 -3.49
N ALA A 31 -31.56 28.14 -3.58
CA ALA A 31 -30.14 28.14 -3.94
C ALA A 31 -29.29 27.38 -2.91
N VAL A 32 -29.53 27.58 -1.59
CA VAL A 32 -28.86 26.84 -0.52
C VAL A 32 -29.17 25.36 -0.57
N LEU A 33 -30.44 24.97 -0.78
CA LEU A 33 -30.82 23.57 -0.92
C LEU A 33 -30.21 22.92 -2.17
N ALA A 34 -30.18 23.63 -3.28
CA ALA A 34 -29.56 23.15 -4.52
C ALA A 34 -28.03 22.99 -4.35
N ALA A 35 -27.37 23.95 -3.70
CA ALA A 35 -25.95 23.87 -3.37
C ALA A 35 -25.66 22.68 -2.42
N GLY A 36 -26.48 22.50 -1.40
CA GLY A 36 -26.38 21.36 -0.48
C GLY A 36 -26.57 20.00 -1.19
N ALA A 37 -27.57 19.92 -2.06
CA ALA A 37 -27.82 18.73 -2.87
C ALA A 37 -26.67 18.45 -3.86
N TYR A 38 -26.11 19.49 -4.47
CA TYR A 38 -24.95 19.37 -5.35
C TYR A 38 -23.72 18.86 -4.60
N VAL A 39 -23.40 19.45 -3.43
CA VAL A 39 -22.30 18.98 -2.56
C VAL A 39 -22.54 17.52 -2.15
N TYR A 40 -23.75 17.17 -1.70
CA TYR A 40 -24.10 15.80 -1.30
C TYR A 40 -23.94 14.80 -2.45
N ALA A 41 -24.28 15.20 -3.69
CA ALA A 41 -24.16 14.34 -4.86
C ALA A 41 -22.73 14.20 -5.38
N THR A 42 -21.88 15.21 -5.14
CA THR A 42 -20.49 15.25 -5.63
C THR A 42 -19.45 14.77 -4.60
N VAL A 43 -19.79 14.73 -3.31
CA VAL A 43 -18.90 14.17 -2.28
C VAL A 43 -18.74 12.68 -2.52
N ALA A 44 -17.51 12.26 -2.79
CA ALA A 44 -17.17 10.85 -2.95
C ALA A 44 -17.49 10.08 -1.65
N ARG A 45 -18.35 9.06 -1.78
CA ARG A 45 -18.67 8.19 -0.63
C ARG A 45 -17.47 7.25 -0.38
N PRO A 46 -17.10 7.02 0.89
CA PRO A 46 -16.08 6.03 1.19
C PRO A 46 -16.53 4.65 0.66
N PRO A 47 -15.61 3.83 0.16
CA PRO A 47 -15.93 2.52 -0.36
C PRO A 47 -16.46 1.61 0.76
N THR A 48 -17.28 0.62 0.38
CA THR A 48 -17.64 -0.46 1.30
C THR A 48 -16.43 -1.35 1.50
N LEU A 49 -16.06 -1.59 2.77
CA LEU A 49 -14.90 -2.41 3.12
C LEU A 49 -15.33 -3.81 3.51
N ASP A 50 -14.56 -4.80 3.10
CA ASP A 50 -14.64 -6.17 3.63
C ASP A 50 -14.23 -6.17 5.10
N LYS A 51 -14.98 -6.90 5.96
CA LYS A 51 -14.77 -6.87 7.40
C LYS A 51 -13.48 -7.55 7.85
N GLY A 52 -13.00 -8.53 7.10
CA GLY A 52 -11.81 -9.30 7.45
C GLY A 52 -10.52 -8.63 6.98
N SER A 53 -10.46 -8.30 5.69
CA SER A 53 -9.30 -7.71 5.05
C SER A 53 -9.24 -6.19 5.14
N LEU A 54 -10.35 -5.52 5.49
CA LEU A 54 -10.51 -4.06 5.44
C LEU A 54 -10.30 -3.46 4.03
N CYS A 55 -10.20 -4.29 2.99
CA CYS A 55 -10.07 -3.83 1.63
C CYS A 55 -11.44 -3.40 1.05
N PRO A 56 -11.48 -2.43 0.15
CA PRO A 56 -12.66 -2.16 -0.64
C PRO A 56 -13.14 -3.43 -1.37
N VAL A 57 -14.45 -3.62 -1.44
CA VAL A 57 -15.03 -4.81 -2.10
C VAL A 57 -14.75 -4.85 -3.61
N ASP A 58 -14.41 -3.71 -4.20
CA ASP A 58 -13.99 -3.56 -5.60
C ASP A 58 -12.46 -3.71 -5.78
N GLY A 59 -11.73 -4.03 -4.73
CA GLY A 59 -10.28 -4.24 -4.71
C GLY A 59 -9.48 -3.08 -4.12
N PRO A 60 -8.21 -3.33 -3.78
CA PRO A 60 -7.31 -2.33 -3.20
C PRO A 60 -6.99 -1.21 -4.20
N ARG A 61 -6.59 -0.04 -3.69
CA ARG A 61 -6.20 1.11 -4.52
C ARG A 61 -4.74 1.02 -4.98
N SER A 62 -3.91 0.34 -4.22
CA SER A 62 -2.52 -0.01 -4.51
C SER A 62 -2.12 -1.23 -3.70
N VAL A 63 -0.97 -1.81 -3.98
CA VAL A 63 -0.51 -3.05 -3.34
C VAL A 63 0.94 -2.90 -2.90
N ALA A 64 1.20 -3.02 -1.61
CA ALA A 64 2.52 -3.13 -1.02
C ALA A 64 2.73 -4.54 -0.46
N VAL A 65 3.76 -5.23 -0.92
CA VAL A 65 4.14 -6.56 -0.39
C VAL A 65 5.52 -6.46 0.23
N VAL A 66 5.63 -6.87 1.48
CA VAL A 66 6.90 -7.00 2.20
C VAL A 66 7.30 -8.46 2.23
N LEU A 67 8.51 -8.77 1.78
CA LEU A 67 9.14 -10.06 1.96
C LEU A 67 10.26 -9.92 3.01
N LEU A 68 10.05 -10.52 4.18
CA LEU A 68 11.02 -10.57 5.28
C LEU A 68 11.74 -11.90 5.28
N ASP A 69 13.03 -11.86 5.14
CA ASP A 69 13.90 -13.02 5.22
C ASP A 69 14.28 -13.32 6.67
N SER A 70 13.63 -14.31 7.24
CA SER A 70 13.87 -14.85 8.58
C SER A 70 14.50 -16.26 8.53
N THR A 71 15.11 -16.66 7.41
CA THR A 71 15.75 -17.99 7.27
C THR A 71 16.95 -18.17 8.19
N ASP A 72 17.62 -17.07 8.55
CA ASP A 72 18.67 -17.00 9.56
C ASP A 72 18.28 -16.05 10.68
N GLU A 73 18.99 -16.12 11.80
CA GLU A 73 18.75 -15.26 12.94
C GLU A 73 18.99 -13.78 12.58
N ILE A 74 18.01 -12.93 12.91
CA ILE A 74 18.10 -11.48 12.74
C ILE A 74 18.62 -10.89 14.05
N PRO A 75 19.70 -10.07 14.03
CA PRO A 75 20.19 -9.39 15.23
C PRO A 75 19.12 -8.50 15.87
N ASP A 76 19.09 -8.40 17.20
CA ASP A 76 18.06 -7.65 17.91
C ASP A 76 18.00 -6.15 17.54
N VAL A 77 19.16 -5.56 17.21
CA VAL A 77 19.20 -4.18 16.70
C VAL A 77 18.46 -4.07 15.36
N ALA A 78 18.74 -5.02 14.44
CA ALA A 78 18.08 -5.07 13.16
C ALA A 78 16.57 -5.36 13.29
N LYS A 79 16.14 -6.23 14.23
CA LYS A 79 14.72 -6.47 14.51
C LYS A 79 13.98 -5.18 14.90
N ARG A 80 14.59 -4.35 15.77
CA ARG A 80 14.00 -3.07 16.18
C ARG A 80 13.90 -2.11 15.01
N GLU A 81 14.95 -2.01 14.19
CA GLU A 81 14.95 -1.14 13.02
C GLU A 81 13.92 -1.60 11.97
N ILE A 82 13.86 -2.91 11.67
CA ILE A 82 12.85 -3.48 10.79
C ILE A 82 11.45 -3.18 11.30
N ARG A 83 11.21 -3.36 12.60
CA ARG A 83 9.90 -3.05 13.21
C ARG A 83 9.53 -1.59 13.01
N THR A 84 10.44 -0.67 13.30
CA THR A 84 10.21 0.78 13.09
C THR A 84 9.91 1.07 11.63
N THR A 85 10.73 0.57 10.72
CA THR A 85 10.54 0.75 9.26
C THR A 85 9.17 0.26 8.79
N LEU A 86 8.71 -0.93 9.26
CA LEU A 86 7.41 -1.48 8.87
C LEU A 86 6.24 -0.76 9.50
N ILE A 87 6.41 -0.22 10.70
CA ILE A 87 5.43 0.63 11.37
C ILE A 87 5.29 1.96 10.63
N ASP A 88 6.40 2.62 10.31
CA ASP A 88 6.44 3.88 9.56
C ASP A 88 5.83 3.70 8.15
N LEU A 89 6.15 2.59 7.48
CA LEU A 89 5.50 2.22 6.23
C LEU A 89 3.98 2.12 6.39
N ALA A 90 3.50 1.43 7.42
CA ALA A 90 2.08 1.24 7.66
C ALA A 90 1.35 2.55 8.03
N GLU A 91 2.02 3.47 8.72
CA GLU A 91 1.47 4.79 9.11
C GLU A 91 1.40 5.76 7.91
N THR A 92 2.32 5.61 6.96
CA THR A 92 2.36 6.44 5.73
C THR A 92 1.64 5.82 4.54
N LEU A 93 1.13 4.60 4.71
CA LEU A 93 0.44 3.87 3.65
C LEU A 93 -0.82 4.62 3.22
N PRO A 94 -1.06 4.84 1.93
CA PRO A 94 -2.30 5.43 1.43
C PRO A 94 -3.56 4.69 1.87
N ASP A 95 -4.67 5.42 2.00
CA ASP A 95 -5.96 4.81 2.30
C ASP A 95 -6.32 3.74 1.25
N TYR A 96 -6.80 2.61 1.73
CA TYR A 96 -7.22 1.46 0.93
C TYR A 96 -6.10 0.75 0.16
N GLU A 97 -4.85 1.03 0.45
CA GLU A 97 -3.72 0.24 -0.02
C GLU A 97 -3.64 -1.09 0.74
N LEU A 98 -3.42 -2.18 0.01
CA LEU A 98 -3.15 -3.48 0.60
C LEU A 98 -1.70 -3.51 1.09
N LEU A 99 -1.51 -3.77 2.39
CA LEU A 99 -0.24 -4.19 2.95
C LEU A 99 -0.27 -5.69 3.20
N GLU A 100 0.67 -6.39 2.60
CA GLU A 100 0.89 -7.82 2.84
C GLU A 100 2.32 -8.06 3.32
N ILE A 101 2.48 -8.84 4.39
CA ILE A 101 3.80 -9.23 4.91
C ILE A 101 3.92 -10.74 4.83
N ARG A 102 5.00 -11.19 4.19
CA ARG A 102 5.37 -12.58 4.03
C ARG A 102 6.76 -12.85 4.60
N LEU A 103 6.91 -13.97 5.25
CA LEU A 103 8.23 -14.50 5.64
C LEU A 103 8.76 -15.36 4.52
N LEU A 104 10.05 -15.21 4.20
CA LEU A 104 10.73 -16.14 3.31
C LEU A 104 10.74 -17.52 3.97
N ASP A 105 10.05 -18.48 3.39
CA ASP A 105 9.97 -19.85 3.87
C ASP A 105 10.25 -20.81 2.70
N PRO A 106 11.37 -21.53 2.73
CA PRO A 106 11.73 -22.47 1.66
C PRO A 106 10.68 -23.58 1.42
N LYS A 107 9.80 -23.82 2.40
CA LYS A 107 8.78 -24.88 2.32
C LYS A 107 7.46 -24.36 1.75
N THR A 108 7.27 -23.04 1.76
CA THR A 108 6.00 -22.42 1.32
C THR A 108 6.26 -21.57 0.06
N PRO A 109 5.85 -22.02 -1.12
CA PRO A 109 5.97 -21.24 -2.34
C PRO A 109 5.33 -19.85 -2.18
N GLY A 110 6.09 -18.80 -2.49
CA GLY A 110 5.65 -17.41 -2.31
C GLY A 110 5.80 -16.87 -0.88
N GLY A 111 6.38 -17.66 0.04
CA GLY A 111 6.59 -17.29 1.44
C GLY A 111 5.34 -17.47 2.31
N LYS A 112 5.54 -17.51 3.62
CA LYS A 112 4.47 -17.64 4.60
C LYS A 112 3.83 -16.27 4.87
N GLN A 113 2.59 -16.06 4.45
CA GLN A 113 1.84 -14.85 4.76
C GLN A 113 1.55 -14.76 6.26
N ILE A 114 1.93 -13.65 6.89
CA ILE A 114 1.66 -13.37 8.31
C ILE A 114 0.71 -12.19 8.50
N PHE A 115 0.60 -11.30 7.50
CA PHE A 115 -0.31 -10.17 7.52
C PHE A 115 -0.83 -9.89 6.10
N SER A 116 -2.11 -9.52 5.97
CA SER A 116 -2.70 -9.08 4.69
C SER A 116 -3.98 -8.31 4.96
N LYS A 117 -3.89 -6.98 4.99
CA LYS A 117 -5.04 -6.08 5.18
C LYS A 117 -4.83 -4.77 4.42
N CYS A 118 -5.93 -4.15 4.01
CA CYS A 118 -5.88 -2.78 3.51
C CYS A 118 -5.91 -1.77 4.65
N ASN A 119 -5.19 -0.66 4.48
CA ASN A 119 -5.27 0.50 5.37
C ASN A 119 -6.69 1.11 5.27
N PRO A 120 -7.52 1.08 6.31
CA PRO A 120 -8.88 1.65 6.24
C PRO A 120 -8.92 3.17 6.33
N GLY A 121 -7.75 3.82 6.49
CA GLY A 121 -7.62 5.23 6.84
C GLY A 121 -7.76 5.47 8.34
N ASP A 122 -6.89 6.32 8.88
CA ASP A 122 -6.88 6.67 10.31
C ASP A 122 -7.83 7.83 10.67
N GLY A 123 -8.47 8.41 9.66
CA GLY A 123 -9.41 9.51 9.84
C GLY A 123 -8.80 10.90 10.02
N ALA A 124 -7.47 11.07 9.92
CA ALA A 124 -6.80 12.36 10.10
C ALA A 124 -7.27 13.45 9.10
N GLY A 125 -7.68 13.06 7.90
CA GLY A 125 -8.22 13.97 6.87
C GLY A 125 -9.74 14.16 6.90
N LEU A 126 -10.45 13.54 7.84
CA LEU A 126 -11.90 13.59 7.89
C LEU A 126 -12.40 14.82 8.65
N SER A 127 -13.45 15.47 8.11
CA SER A 127 -14.15 16.55 8.80
C SER A 127 -15.10 15.99 9.85
N GLU A 128 -15.06 16.53 11.07
CA GLU A 128 -15.98 16.17 12.15
C GLU A 128 -17.46 16.47 11.81
N TYR A 129 -17.72 17.36 10.84
CA TYR A 129 -19.08 17.70 10.40
C TYR A 129 -19.71 16.66 9.46
N THR A 130 -18.88 15.90 8.74
CA THR A 130 -19.35 14.97 7.71
C THR A 130 -19.00 13.52 7.99
N ALA A 131 -18.14 13.27 8.97
CA ALA A 131 -17.65 11.94 9.30
C ALA A 131 -17.35 11.83 10.80
N ASN A 132 -16.93 10.66 11.26
CA ASN A 132 -16.49 10.43 12.65
C ASN A 132 -15.00 10.04 12.66
N PRO A 133 -14.07 11.02 12.78
CA PRO A 133 -12.64 10.75 12.83
C PRO A 133 -12.22 9.81 13.96
N ARG A 134 -12.87 9.90 15.13
CA ARG A 134 -12.57 9.04 16.28
C ARG A 134 -12.88 7.57 15.98
N LEU A 135 -14.02 7.30 15.34
CA LEU A 135 -14.40 5.95 14.95
C LEU A 135 -13.49 5.40 13.85
N ALA A 136 -13.06 6.25 12.91
CA ALA A 136 -12.09 5.87 11.88
C ALA A 136 -10.74 5.50 12.54
N LYS A 137 -10.24 6.33 13.46
CA LYS A 137 -9.01 6.04 14.22
C LYS A 137 -9.11 4.75 15.01
N GLN A 138 -10.22 4.50 15.70
CA GLN A 138 -10.42 3.27 16.44
C GLN A 138 -10.41 2.05 15.52
N ARG A 139 -11.09 2.12 14.38
CA ARG A 139 -11.09 1.05 13.37
C ARG A 139 -9.68 0.78 12.84
N TRP A 140 -8.91 1.83 12.60
CA TRP A 140 -7.52 1.71 12.15
C TRP A 140 -6.65 1.05 13.23
N LEU A 141 -6.77 1.48 14.49
CA LEU A 141 -6.02 0.90 15.60
C LEU A 141 -6.37 -0.58 15.81
N ASP A 142 -7.65 -0.92 15.93
CA ASP A 142 -8.08 -2.27 16.29
C ASP A 142 -8.02 -3.23 15.09
N GLY A 143 -8.37 -2.75 13.90
CA GLY A 143 -8.51 -3.60 12.71
C GLY A 143 -7.23 -3.77 11.90
N PHE A 144 -6.33 -2.76 11.92
CA PHE A 144 -5.13 -2.73 11.10
C PHE A 144 -3.86 -2.72 11.94
N ARG A 145 -3.67 -1.74 12.83
CA ARG A 145 -2.42 -1.54 13.56
C ARG A 145 -2.15 -2.66 14.58
N ALA A 146 -3.08 -2.99 15.46
CA ALA A 146 -2.87 -4.03 16.45
C ALA A 146 -2.63 -5.43 15.84
N PRO A 147 -3.37 -5.88 14.79
CA PRO A 147 -3.03 -7.09 14.06
C PRO A 147 -1.65 -7.06 13.39
N LEU A 148 -1.21 -5.90 12.89
CA LEU A 148 0.13 -5.75 12.33
C LEU A 148 1.20 -5.94 13.40
N ASP A 149 1.08 -5.28 14.55
CA ASP A 149 2.02 -5.43 15.66
C ASP A 149 2.15 -6.89 16.11
N ALA A 150 1.02 -7.60 16.25
CA ALA A 150 1.01 -9.03 16.60
C ALA A 150 1.66 -9.91 15.52
N ALA A 151 1.46 -9.59 14.23
CA ALA A 151 2.09 -10.31 13.13
C ALA A 151 3.60 -10.10 13.10
N LEU A 152 4.09 -8.88 13.38
CA LEU A 152 5.52 -8.58 13.45
C LEU A 152 6.18 -9.30 14.62
N ASP A 153 5.54 -9.35 15.81
CA ASP A 153 6.06 -10.09 16.96
C ASP A 153 6.25 -11.58 16.65
N ALA A 154 5.28 -12.18 15.95
CA ALA A 154 5.38 -13.56 15.51
C ALA A 154 6.39 -13.77 14.37
N GLY A 155 6.54 -12.77 13.48
CA GLY A 155 7.36 -12.84 12.27
C GLY A 155 8.86 -12.81 12.51
N PHE A 156 9.31 -12.32 13.66
CA PHE A 156 10.74 -12.31 14.01
C PHE A 156 11.27 -13.65 14.54
N ASN A 157 10.41 -14.65 14.68
CA ASN A 157 10.87 -15.99 15.01
C ASN A 157 11.54 -16.63 13.78
N PRO A 158 12.77 -17.15 13.90
CA PRO A 158 13.46 -17.75 12.78
C PRO A 158 12.69 -18.89 12.15
N LEU A 159 12.68 -18.94 10.81
CA LEU A 159 12.22 -20.07 10.02
C LEU A 159 13.44 -20.74 9.37
N PRO A 160 14.21 -21.56 10.12
CA PRO A 160 15.48 -22.05 9.65
C PRO A 160 15.32 -22.92 8.40
N GLY A 161 16.11 -22.61 7.40
CA GLY A 161 16.14 -23.30 6.11
C GLY A 161 17.57 -23.52 5.61
N LYS A 162 17.77 -24.55 4.79
CA LYS A 162 19.05 -24.78 4.09
C LYS A 162 19.18 -23.93 2.82
N THR A 163 18.11 -23.29 2.39
CA THR A 163 18.05 -22.51 1.16
C THR A 163 17.33 -21.18 1.42
N SER A 164 17.65 -20.18 0.61
CA SER A 164 17.02 -18.86 0.62
C SER A 164 16.55 -18.53 -0.83
N PRO A 165 15.39 -19.07 -1.27
CA PRO A 165 14.91 -18.94 -2.64
C PRO A 165 14.18 -17.60 -2.86
N ILE A 166 14.92 -16.50 -2.76
CA ILE A 166 14.37 -15.12 -2.82
C ILE A 166 13.68 -14.88 -4.16
N MET A 167 14.36 -15.20 -5.27
CA MET A 167 13.83 -14.96 -6.63
C MET A 167 12.57 -15.76 -6.91
N ALA A 168 12.53 -17.04 -6.53
CA ALA A 168 11.34 -17.88 -6.71
C ALA A 168 10.18 -17.38 -5.85
N THR A 169 10.46 -16.88 -4.65
CA THR A 169 9.44 -16.28 -3.78
C THR A 169 8.89 -14.98 -4.37
N ILE A 170 9.77 -14.10 -4.89
CA ILE A 170 9.36 -12.88 -5.59
C ILE A 170 8.51 -13.21 -6.83
N GLN A 171 8.92 -14.19 -7.63
CA GLN A 171 8.15 -14.65 -8.78
C GLN A 171 6.73 -15.04 -8.38
N ARG A 172 6.58 -15.79 -7.30
CA ARG A 172 5.27 -16.23 -6.82
C ARG A 172 4.43 -15.06 -6.29
N ILE A 173 5.05 -14.12 -5.57
CA ILE A 173 4.40 -12.88 -5.12
C ILE A 173 3.88 -12.10 -6.33
N ALA A 174 4.70 -11.91 -7.37
CA ALA A 174 4.31 -11.18 -8.57
C ALA A 174 3.07 -11.82 -9.22
N VAL A 175 3.07 -13.15 -9.40
CA VAL A 175 1.92 -13.88 -9.95
C VAL A 175 0.67 -13.76 -9.06
N GLU A 176 0.80 -13.79 -7.74
CA GLU A 176 -0.36 -13.80 -6.83
C GLU A 176 -0.91 -12.41 -6.54
N ARG A 177 -0.05 -11.37 -6.54
CA ARG A 177 -0.41 -10.03 -6.04
C ARG A 177 -0.33 -8.91 -7.06
N PHE A 178 0.44 -9.08 -8.14
CA PHE A 178 0.63 -8.02 -9.12
C PHE A 178 -0.14 -8.27 -10.42
N THR A 179 -0.83 -9.42 -10.53
CA THR A 179 -1.66 -9.75 -11.68
C THR A 179 -3.15 -9.71 -11.36
N GLY A 180 -3.97 -9.60 -12.40
CA GLY A 180 -5.42 -9.61 -12.29
C GLY A 180 -6.06 -8.23 -12.37
N ARG A 181 -7.31 -8.20 -12.88
CA ARG A 181 -8.05 -6.96 -13.22
C ARG A 181 -8.14 -5.95 -12.08
N ALA A 182 -8.20 -6.43 -10.83
CA ALA A 182 -8.33 -5.55 -9.67
C ALA A 182 -7.08 -4.71 -9.39
N VAL A 183 -5.90 -5.14 -9.89
CA VAL A 183 -4.60 -4.55 -9.57
C VAL A 183 -3.75 -4.21 -10.79
N GLU A 184 -4.21 -4.52 -12.02
CA GLU A 184 -3.43 -4.36 -13.27
C GLU A 184 -2.87 -2.95 -13.41
N ASP A 185 -3.72 -1.93 -13.30
CA ASP A 185 -3.36 -0.50 -13.44
C ASP A 185 -3.04 0.18 -12.10
N LYS A 186 -2.90 -0.59 -11.00
CA LYS A 186 -2.66 -0.01 -9.68
C LYS A 186 -1.16 0.09 -9.39
N PRO A 187 -0.74 1.09 -8.60
CA PRO A 187 0.62 1.16 -8.07
C PRO A 187 0.96 -0.12 -7.30
N LYS A 188 2.19 -0.60 -7.49
CA LYS A 188 2.72 -1.80 -6.84
C LYS A 188 4.06 -1.50 -6.21
N GLU A 189 4.24 -1.96 -4.98
CA GLU A 189 5.49 -1.86 -4.26
C GLU A 189 5.90 -3.22 -3.70
N LEU A 190 7.18 -3.55 -3.81
CA LEU A 190 7.79 -4.72 -3.25
C LEU A 190 8.93 -4.29 -2.34
N VAL A 191 8.78 -4.53 -1.05
CA VAL A 191 9.79 -4.25 -0.04
C VAL A 191 10.49 -5.55 0.33
N LEU A 192 11.79 -5.63 0.09
CA LEU A 192 12.62 -6.80 0.39
C LEU A 192 13.49 -6.48 1.60
N ILE A 193 13.35 -7.27 2.67
CA ILE A 193 14.13 -7.14 3.90
C ILE A 193 14.93 -8.44 4.07
N SER A 194 16.17 -8.44 3.62
CA SER A 194 17.02 -9.64 3.53
C SER A 194 18.49 -9.23 3.41
N ASP A 195 19.41 -10.18 3.62
CA ASP A 195 20.78 -10.03 3.15
C ASP A 195 20.90 -10.17 1.61
N MET A 196 19.78 -10.53 0.98
CA MET A 196 19.65 -10.69 -0.48
C MET A 196 20.56 -11.77 -1.09
N LEU A 197 21.08 -12.72 -0.28
CA LEU A 197 21.87 -13.85 -0.78
C LEU A 197 20.97 -14.97 -1.28
N GLU A 198 20.68 -14.95 -2.60
CA GLU A 198 19.98 -16.06 -3.24
C GLU A 198 20.74 -17.37 -3.03
N HIS A 199 20.07 -18.39 -2.49
CA HIS A 199 20.63 -19.70 -2.27
C HIS A 199 19.62 -20.80 -2.56
N GLY A 200 19.89 -21.55 -3.60
CA GLY A 200 19.09 -22.71 -4.02
C GLY A 200 19.93 -23.76 -4.74
N PRO A 201 19.32 -24.87 -5.11
CA PRO A 201 20.01 -25.99 -5.76
C PRO A 201 20.51 -25.64 -7.17
N ASP A 202 19.84 -24.73 -7.87
CA ASP A 202 20.19 -24.36 -9.24
C ASP A 202 21.14 -23.17 -9.33
N TYR A 203 21.14 -22.31 -8.31
CA TYR A 203 21.98 -21.10 -8.25
C TYR A 203 22.23 -20.68 -6.81
N SER A 204 23.45 -20.20 -6.54
CA SER A 204 23.82 -19.68 -5.23
C SER A 204 24.84 -18.55 -5.36
N GLN A 205 24.53 -17.42 -4.73
CA GLN A 205 25.46 -16.29 -4.67
C GLN A 205 26.59 -16.49 -3.66
N TYR A 206 26.52 -17.53 -2.84
CA TYR A 206 27.64 -17.95 -1.98
C TYR A 206 28.86 -18.42 -2.77
N SER A 207 28.70 -18.79 -4.06
CA SER A 207 29.82 -19.12 -4.96
C SER A 207 30.70 -17.92 -5.30
N GLY A 208 30.22 -16.71 -5.08
CA GLY A 208 30.91 -15.45 -5.35
C GLY A 208 30.77 -14.95 -6.80
N ASP A 209 30.05 -15.65 -7.66
CA ASP A 209 29.75 -15.16 -8.99
C ASP A 209 28.50 -14.27 -8.99
N LEU A 210 28.69 -12.96 -9.09
CA LEU A 210 27.66 -11.94 -9.14
C LEU A 210 27.46 -11.38 -10.56
N SER A 211 27.87 -12.10 -11.60
CA SER A 211 27.65 -11.68 -13.00
C SER A 211 26.21 -11.93 -13.41
N PHE A 212 25.38 -10.90 -13.46
CA PHE A 212 24.01 -11.01 -13.94
C PHE A 212 23.96 -11.55 -15.38
N GLY A 213 24.86 -11.16 -16.26
CA GLY A 213 24.90 -11.67 -17.64
C GLY A 213 25.09 -13.18 -17.73
N ARG A 214 25.99 -13.77 -16.90
CA ARG A 214 26.16 -15.22 -16.83
C ARG A 214 24.92 -15.91 -16.23
N PHE A 215 24.38 -15.35 -15.16
CA PHE A 215 23.16 -15.86 -14.55
C PHE A 215 21.99 -15.84 -15.56
N LYS A 216 21.79 -14.74 -16.27
CA LYS A 216 20.72 -14.57 -17.28
C LYS A 216 20.79 -15.64 -18.38
N SER A 217 21.98 -16.09 -18.74
CA SER A 217 22.19 -17.13 -19.74
C SER A 217 22.00 -18.56 -19.19
N SER A 218 21.75 -18.72 -17.90
CA SER A 218 21.65 -20.02 -17.24
C SER A 218 20.25 -20.62 -17.28
N ARG A 219 20.15 -21.92 -16.98
CA ARG A 219 18.86 -22.59 -16.79
C ARG A 219 18.18 -22.13 -15.50
N ALA A 220 18.94 -21.73 -14.50
CA ALA A 220 18.42 -21.23 -13.24
C ALA A 220 17.58 -19.95 -13.45
N TYR A 221 18.07 -19.01 -14.26
CA TYR A 221 17.33 -17.78 -14.58
C TYR A 221 15.97 -18.07 -15.19
N LYS A 222 15.87 -19.02 -16.14
CA LYS A 222 14.60 -19.37 -16.79
C LYS A 222 13.54 -19.87 -15.81
N LYS A 223 13.93 -20.42 -14.66
CA LYS A 223 13.02 -20.90 -13.61
C LYS A 223 12.46 -19.77 -12.75
N VAL A 224 13.20 -18.66 -12.64
CA VAL A 224 12.87 -17.55 -11.74
C VAL A 224 12.57 -16.24 -12.48
N GLN A 225 12.55 -16.28 -13.80
CA GLN A 225 12.11 -15.16 -14.63
C GLN A 225 10.62 -14.90 -14.40
N THR A 226 10.25 -13.63 -14.27
CA THR A 226 8.87 -13.21 -13.99
C THR A 226 8.57 -11.84 -14.62
N ASP A 227 7.36 -11.34 -14.42
CA ASP A 227 7.00 -9.96 -14.67
C ASP A 227 6.60 -9.32 -13.34
N LEU A 228 7.31 -8.28 -12.93
CA LEU A 228 7.00 -7.49 -11.73
C LEU A 228 5.94 -6.41 -12.01
N HIS A 229 5.40 -6.35 -13.22
CA HIS A 229 4.32 -5.44 -13.61
C HIS A 229 4.58 -3.97 -13.27
N GLY A 230 5.81 -3.52 -13.45
CA GLY A 230 6.24 -2.15 -13.17
C GLY A 230 6.37 -1.81 -11.70
N ALA A 231 6.38 -2.80 -10.80
CA ALA A 231 6.49 -2.58 -9.36
C ALA A 231 7.74 -1.80 -8.98
N ASN A 232 7.58 -0.86 -8.04
CA ASN A 232 8.70 -0.23 -7.36
C ASN A 232 9.27 -1.22 -6.34
N VAL A 233 10.59 -1.40 -6.33
CA VAL A 233 11.27 -2.31 -5.42
C VAL A 233 12.17 -1.50 -4.48
N ILE A 234 12.05 -1.75 -3.18
CA ILE A 234 12.88 -1.19 -2.12
C ILE A 234 13.57 -2.36 -1.42
N ILE A 235 14.88 -2.26 -1.23
CA ILE A 235 15.68 -3.28 -0.53
C ILE A 235 16.22 -2.70 0.76
N TYR A 236 15.96 -3.40 1.87
CA TYR A 236 16.60 -3.17 3.16
C TYR A 236 17.54 -4.34 3.46
N TYR A 237 18.84 -4.09 3.37
CA TYR A 237 19.86 -5.10 3.60
C TYR A 237 20.06 -5.38 5.08
N ILE A 238 19.75 -6.61 5.50
CA ILE A 238 20.10 -7.11 6.84
C ILE A 238 21.60 -7.42 6.85
N GLN A 239 22.35 -6.80 7.77
CA GLN A 239 23.75 -7.14 8.01
C GLN A 239 23.82 -8.30 8.99
N ARG A 240 24.35 -9.44 8.53
CA ARG A 240 24.55 -10.62 9.37
C ARG A 240 26.03 -10.76 9.74
N ALA A 241 26.32 -11.17 11.00
CA ALA A 241 27.70 -11.27 11.52
C ALA A 241 28.54 -12.34 10.82
N THR A 242 27.91 -13.31 10.18
CA THR A 242 28.57 -14.44 9.56
C THR A 242 28.69 -14.21 8.06
N GLY A 243 29.75 -13.58 7.59
CA GLY A 243 29.97 -13.75 6.20
C GLY A 243 30.54 -12.60 5.41
N ARG A 244 30.38 -12.66 4.17
CA ARG A 244 30.93 -11.82 3.14
C ARG A 244 30.20 -10.46 3.10
N PRO A 245 30.87 -9.40 2.66
CA PRO A 245 30.20 -8.09 2.47
C PRO A 245 29.10 -8.22 1.42
N VAL A 246 27.86 -8.36 1.90
CA VAL A 246 26.69 -8.70 1.09
C VAL A 246 26.24 -7.55 0.22
N ASN A 247 26.44 -6.33 0.60
CA ASN A 247 25.99 -5.16 -0.12
C ASN A 247 27.11 -4.44 -0.88
N SER A 248 27.99 -5.24 -1.49
CA SER A 248 28.96 -4.69 -2.45
C SER A 248 28.22 -4.02 -3.62
N ALA A 249 28.87 -3.06 -4.28
CA ALA A 249 28.31 -2.42 -5.46
C ALA A 249 27.92 -3.44 -6.54
N ASP A 250 28.64 -4.53 -6.67
CA ASP A 250 28.37 -5.60 -7.63
C ASP A 250 27.11 -6.38 -7.25
N HIS A 251 26.90 -6.65 -5.96
CA HIS A 251 25.69 -7.33 -5.50
C HIS A 251 24.43 -6.47 -5.71
N ILE A 252 24.50 -5.18 -5.37
CA ILE A 252 23.41 -4.24 -5.63
C ILE A 252 23.12 -4.16 -7.13
N ARG A 253 24.18 -4.10 -7.97
CA ARG A 253 24.05 -4.06 -9.43
C ARG A 253 23.40 -5.33 -9.97
N PHE A 254 23.77 -6.51 -9.45
CA PHE A 254 23.14 -7.78 -9.83
C PHE A 254 21.62 -7.73 -9.61
N TRP A 255 21.17 -7.33 -8.42
CA TRP A 255 19.76 -7.25 -8.11
C TRP A 255 19.03 -6.15 -8.91
N ALA A 256 19.67 -5.00 -9.12
CA ALA A 256 19.13 -3.94 -9.96
C ALA A 256 18.90 -4.41 -11.40
N ASP A 257 19.85 -5.18 -11.95
CA ASP A 257 19.76 -5.74 -13.29
C ASP A 257 18.67 -6.82 -13.36
N TRP A 258 18.57 -7.70 -12.35
CA TRP A 258 17.52 -8.72 -12.28
C TRP A 258 16.12 -8.09 -12.17
N ILE A 259 15.94 -7.11 -11.29
CA ILE A 259 14.67 -6.38 -11.11
C ILE A 259 14.25 -5.71 -12.42
N ARG A 260 15.18 -5.00 -13.06
CA ARG A 260 14.92 -4.30 -14.33
C ARG A 260 14.56 -5.27 -15.45
N ASP A 261 15.26 -6.40 -15.55
CA ASP A 261 15.03 -7.42 -16.59
C ASP A 261 13.68 -8.12 -16.39
N ASN A 262 13.14 -8.10 -15.19
CA ASN A 262 11.82 -8.61 -14.84
C ASN A 262 10.76 -7.49 -14.72
N ASN A 263 10.92 -6.38 -15.46
CA ASN A 263 9.96 -5.27 -15.53
C ASN A 263 9.63 -4.63 -14.16
N GLY A 264 10.62 -4.52 -13.28
CA GLY A 264 10.54 -3.80 -12.01
C GLY A 264 11.44 -2.56 -12.02
N LYS A 265 11.33 -1.74 -10.97
CA LYS A 265 12.13 -0.52 -10.79
C LYS A 265 12.74 -0.52 -9.39
N LEU A 266 14.06 -0.76 -9.28
CA LEU A 266 14.75 -0.57 -8.01
C LEU A 266 14.75 0.93 -7.65
N LYS A 267 14.07 1.28 -6.56
CA LYS A 267 13.97 2.66 -6.05
C LYS A 267 15.10 2.95 -5.08
N GLU A 268 15.28 2.06 -4.12
CA GLU A 268 16.23 2.25 -3.02
C GLU A 268 16.86 0.91 -2.63
N ALA A 269 18.10 1.00 -2.13
CA ALA A 269 18.83 -0.11 -1.55
C ALA A 269 19.53 0.38 -0.28
N ASN A 270 18.88 0.22 0.85
CA ASN A 270 19.26 0.76 2.15
C ASN A 270 19.93 -0.31 3.02
N LYS A 271 20.89 0.08 3.84
CA LYS A 271 21.49 -0.80 4.85
C LYS A 271 20.75 -0.62 6.16
N LEU A 272 20.31 -1.73 6.76
CA LEU A 272 19.91 -1.72 8.15
C LEU A 272 21.14 -1.73 9.04
N GLN A 273 21.16 -0.89 10.07
CA GLN A 273 22.28 -0.80 11.02
C GLN A 273 22.28 -2.02 11.95
N GLY A 274 22.74 -3.16 11.44
CA GLY A 274 22.71 -4.42 12.19
C GLY A 274 23.86 -4.63 13.18
N LEU A 275 24.94 -3.89 13.07
CA LEU A 275 26.13 -4.01 13.92
C LEU A 275 26.72 -2.61 14.11
N GLY A 276 26.59 -2.06 15.32
CA GLY A 276 27.43 -0.98 15.80
C GLY A 276 28.74 -1.56 16.30
#